data_9472871a12923fa441ff585349369fc9
#
_entry.id   9472871a12923fa441ff585349369fc9
#
_cell.length_a   1.000
_cell.length_b   1.000
_cell.length_c   1.000
_cell.angle_alpha   90.00
_cell.angle_beta   90.00
_cell.angle_gamma   90.00
#
_symmetry.space_group_name_H-M   'P 1'
#
loop_
_entity.id
_entity.type
_entity.pdbx_description
1 polymer ?
#
loop_
_entity_poly.entity_id
_entity_poly.type
_entity_poly.pdbx_seq_one_letter_code
_entity_poly.pdbx_strand_id
1 'polypeptide(L)'
;MTAVSDASAASEELYANRVQALSDATTRLSFDPYVDIDWDAPENALDANDPRWQLDPETAPLAATDWYAEQSLQRRIDMGRWITANTLKATIQFETTLIRGVVHYAGKLPNGSSVFRYLLHELIEESKHVQMFQEFINRTGEDVPGMRRGSRIIAPILGFIGGYANIFLFIGVLCGEQPLHHQQTLQHRGAAQVPPLLNKITYIHLAEEARHITFADDYLAERMRSAGHFRRATYAIAFPFYLRWLIGESVGPPRTFARQFGIPRRVFKAAYWRSAQSRRIMAESAVDVRRVAEDLGLRTVWSRWIWRLFGVEGRVPRYRGEPDRSPAAARVAGLRTVGWSRVGAVAIMASVALAATPVGLRIIAVAAAGAGVWAIYHTLREHRGGVVGNQPFEWPRLLVWVAVCVMMIPVGGLIGLALVVFMILALAEFMPTL
;
A
#
# COMPACT_ATOMS: atom_id res chain seq x y z
N MET A 1 -37.40 1.86 21.38
CA MET A 1 -36.62 0.86 20.56
C MET A 1 -36.97 0.95 19.07
N THR A 2 -38.15 1.30 18.66
CA THR A 2 -38.55 1.43 17.23
C THR A 2 -37.80 2.49 16.42
N ALA A 3 -37.61 3.71 16.92
CA ALA A 3 -36.95 4.80 16.18
C ALA A 3 -35.45 4.55 15.85
N VAL A 4 -34.73 3.82 16.70
CA VAL A 4 -33.32 3.47 16.44
C VAL A 4 -33.22 2.35 15.38
N SER A 5 -34.19 1.42 15.39
CA SER A 5 -34.31 0.36 14.38
C SER A 5 -34.60 0.94 12.99
N ASP A 6 -35.51 1.92 12.93
CA ASP A 6 -35.93 2.54 11.66
C ASP A 6 -34.78 3.39 11.04
N ALA A 7 -34.01 4.10 11.87
CA ALA A 7 -32.83 4.87 11.42
C ALA A 7 -31.72 3.96 10.90
N SER A 8 -31.52 2.77 11.50
CA SER A 8 -30.55 1.79 11.02
C SER A 8 -30.95 1.19 9.67
N ALA A 9 -32.22 0.82 9.52
CA ALA A 9 -32.75 0.27 8.27
C ALA A 9 -32.67 1.28 7.11
N ALA A 10 -33.04 2.54 7.35
CA ALA A 10 -32.93 3.60 6.36
C ALA A 10 -31.47 3.86 5.93
N SER A 11 -30.53 3.72 6.85
CA SER A 11 -29.09 3.86 6.54
C SER A 11 -28.56 2.71 5.70
N GLU A 12 -28.96 1.46 6.00
CA GLU A 12 -28.59 0.28 5.21
C GLU A 12 -29.17 0.36 3.78
N GLU A 13 -30.41 0.81 3.64
CA GLU A 13 -31.04 1.02 2.33
C GLU A 13 -30.31 2.10 1.53
N LEU A 14 -29.96 3.22 2.14
CA LEU A 14 -29.18 4.27 1.48
C LEU A 14 -27.81 3.77 1.02
N TYR A 15 -27.13 2.96 1.82
CA TYR A 15 -25.87 2.34 1.44
C TYR A 15 -26.05 1.37 0.27
N ALA A 16 -27.05 0.49 0.33
CA ALA A 16 -27.35 -0.44 -0.76
C ALA A 16 -27.65 0.28 -2.08
N ASN A 17 -28.40 1.38 -2.04
CA ASN A 17 -28.71 2.20 -3.20
C ASN A 17 -27.46 2.86 -3.80
N ARG A 18 -26.53 3.33 -2.96
CA ARG A 18 -25.22 3.86 -3.44
C ARG A 18 -24.38 2.79 -4.11
N VAL A 19 -24.26 1.61 -3.50
CA VAL A 19 -23.55 0.49 -4.10
C VAL A 19 -24.16 0.05 -5.43
N GLN A 20 -25.50 0.04 -5.52
CA GLN A 20 -26.19 -0.24 -6.77
C GLN A 20 -25.88 0.81 -7.83
N ALA A 21 -25.87 2.10 -7.48
CA ALA A 21 -25.54 3.18 -8.40
C ALA A 21 -24.09 3.06 -8.95
N LEU A 22 -23.13 2.63 -8.11
CA LEU A 22 -21.76 2.34 -8.54
C LEU A 22 -21.72 1.15 -9.53
N SER A 23 -22.43 0.06 -9.24
CA SER A 23 -22.58 -1.08 -10.15
C SER A 23 -23.15 -0.67 -11.51
N ASP A 24 -24.16 0.19 -11.51
CA ASP A 24 -24.79 0.67 -12.74
C ASP A 24 -23.89 1.64 -13.51
N ALA A 25 -23.06 2.42 -12.81
CA ALA A 25 -22.05 3.27 -13.43
C ALA A 25 -20.97 2.44 -14.13
N THR A 26 -20.47 1.37 -13.49
CA THR A 26 -19.53 0.42 -14.09
C THR A 26 -20.09 -0.23 -15.36
N THR A 27 -21.39 -0.62 -15.33
CA THR A 27 -22.02 -1.21 -16.52
C THR A 27 -22.10 -0.24 -17.70
N ARG A 28 -22.20 1.07 -17.43
CA ARG A 28 -22.30 2.10 -18.47
C ARG A 28 -20.95 2.54 -19.03
N LEU A 29 -19.91 2.48 -18.22
CA LEU A 29 -18.56 2.91 -18.56
C LEU A 29 -17.55 1.89 -18.01
N SER A 30 -17.14 0.96 -18.83
CA SER A 30 -16.07 0.01 -18.58
C SER A 30 -15.17 -0.03 -19.81
N PHE A 31 -13.88 -0.02 -19.61
CA PHE A 31 -12.90 -0.10 -20.68
C PHE A 31 -12.40 -1.53 -20.85
N ASP A 32 -12.01 -1.87 -22.08
CA ASP A 32 -11.31 -3.11 -22.38
C ASP A 32 -9.94 -2.79 -22.98
N PRO A 33 -8.83 -3.25 -22.37
CA PRO A 33 -7.49 -2.87 -22.81
C PRO A 33 -7.16 -3.29 -24.25
N TYR A 34 -7.86 -4.27 -24.81
CA TYR A 34 -7.62 -4.75 -26.18
C TYR A 34 -8.66 -4.28 -27.21
N VAL A 35 -9.67 -3.53 -26.75
CA VAL A 35 -10.69 -2.91 -27.62
C VAL A 35 -10.51 -1.39 -27.65
N ASP A 36 -10.31 -0.78 -26.47
CA ASP A 36 -10.26 0.69 -26.32
C ASP A 36 -8.87 1.28 -26.54
N ILE A 37 -7.84 0.43 -26.55
CA ILE A 37 -6.46 0.84 -26.84
C ILE A 37 -5.99 0.17 -28.13
N ASP A 38 -5.77 0.96 -29.15
CA ASP A 38 -5.01 0.49 -30.33
C ASP A 38 -3.52 0.49 -29.99
N TRP A 39 -3.04 -0.66 -29.56
CA TRP A 39 -1.65 -0.84 -29.11
C TRP A 39 -0.62 -0.66 -30.21
N ASP A 40 -0.99 -0.89 -31.45
CA ASP A 40 -0.09 -0.88 -32.61
C ASP A 40 -0.21 0.42 -33.43
N ALA A 41 -1.08 1.34 -33.00
CA ALA A 41 -1.17 2.66 -33.62
C ALA A 41 0.18 3.41 -33.52
N PRO A 42 0.61 4.10 -34.57
CA PRO A 42 1.90 4.81 -34.60
C PRO A 42 2.08 5.81 -33.45
N GLU A 43 1.01 6.49 -33.04
CA GLU A 43 1.02 7.43 -31.91
C GLU A 43 1.20 6.76 -30.55
N ASN A 44 0.93 5.46 -30.43
CA ASN A 44 1.10 4.65 -29.23
C ASN A 44 2.44 3.92 -29.21
N ALA A 45 3.27 4.05 -30.25
CA ALA A 45 4.60 3.48 -30.28
C ALA A 45 5.47 4.05 -29.14
N LEU A 46 6.14 3.15 -28.40
CA LEU A 46 7.06 3.54 -27.34
C LEU A 46 8.49 3.65 -27.90
N ASP A 47 8.97 4.87 -28.08
CA ASP A 47 10.37 5.11 -28.39
C ASP A 47 11.20 4.99 -27.10
N ALA A 48 12.16 4.08 -27.09
CA ALA A 48 13.07 3.87 -25.95
C ALA A 48 13.92 5.11 -25.63
N ASN A 49 14.12 6.01 -26.60
CA ASN A 49 14.92 7.22 -26.47
C ASN A 49 14.09 8.49 -26.29
N ASP A 50 12.77 8.36 -26.12
CA ASP A 50 11.89 9.49 -25.91
C ASP A 50 12.30 10.30 -24.66
N PRO A 51 12.61 11.61 -24.80
CA PRO A 51 13.00 12.43 -23.65
C PRO A 51 11.89 12.58 -22.60
N ARG A 52 10.64 12.27 -22.93
CA ARG A 52 9.50 12.26 -22.00
C ARG A 52 9.57 11.15 -20.94
N TRP A 53 10.48 10.19 -21.07
CA TRP A 53 10.74 9.22 -20.01
C TRP A 53 11.46 9.81 -18.80
N GLN A 54 12.09 10.98 -18.91
CA GLN A 54 12.82 11.56 -17.79
C GLN A 54 11.92 11.68 -16.55
N LEU A 55 12.52 11.46 -15.37
CA LEU A 55 11.82 11.60 -14.11
C LEU A 55 11.43 13.06 -13.87
N ASP A 56 10.18 13.28 -13.45
CA ASP A 56 9.67 14.58 -13.05
C ASP A 56 10.02 14.83 -11.56
N PRO A 57 10.67 15.97 -11.21
CA PRO A 57 10.99 16.31 -9.83
C PRO A 57 9.75 16.51 -8.93
N GLU A 58 8.57 16.76 -9.47
CA GLU A 58 7.34 16.88 -8.70
C GLU A 58 6.87 15.52 -8.15
N THR A 59 7.13 14.44 -8.88
CA THR A 59 6.65 13.09 -8.54
C THR A 59 7.77 12.13 -8.14
N ALA A 60 9.01 12.37 -8.59
CA ALA A 60 10.16 11.49 -8.37
C ALA A 60 11.27 12.18 -7.55
N PRO A 61 11.48 11.79 -6.28
CA PRO A 61 12.49 12.45 -5.41
C PRO A 61 13.93 12.44 -5.95
N LEU A 62 14.30 11.46 -6.76
CA LEU A 62 15.63 11.36 -7.35
C LEU A 62 15.88 12.49 -8.35
N ALA A 63 14.87 12.89 -9.12
CA ALA A 63 14.97 13.92 -10.13
C ALA A 63 15.37 15.30 -9.56
N ALA A 64 15.07 15.54 -8.28
CA ALA A 64 15.42 16.77 -7.57
C ALA A 64 16.83 16.76 -6.98
N THR A 65 17.72 15.83 -7.37
CA THR A 65 19.09 15.73 -6.87
C THR A 65 20.10 16.19 -7.92
N ASP A 66 21.19 16.84 -7.45
CA ASP A 66 22.31 17.23 -8.33
C ASP A 66 22.89 16.00 -9.05
N TRP A 67 22.99 14.87 -8.35
CA TRP A 67 23.47 13.62 -8.95
C TRP A 67 22.65 13.21 -10.19
N TYR A 68 21.32 13.36 -10.17
CA TYR A 68 20.50 13.05 -11.33
C TYR A 68 20.68 14.08 -12.45
N ALA A 69 20.80 15.35 -12.11
CA ALA A 69 21.03 16.43 -13.09
C ALA A 69 22.37 16.26 -13.82
N GLU A 70 23.39 15.73 -13.16
CA GLU A 70 24.73 15.44 -13.75
C GLU A 70 24.74 14.23 -14.68
N GLN A 71 23.67 13.41 -14.73
CA GLN A 71 23.64 12.27 -15.64
C GLN A 71 23.39 12.70 -17.08
N SER A 72 23.89 11.92 -18.04
CA SER A 72 23.59 12.12 -19.45
C SER A 72 22.08 12.02 -19.72
N LEU A 73 21.59 12.68 -20.76
CA LEU A 73 20.18 12.61 -21.15
C LEU A 73 19.70 11.15 -21.31
N GLN A 74 20.48 10.33 -22.05
CA GLN A 74 20.13 8.92 -22.27
C GLN A 74 20.00 8.17 -20.95
N ARG A 75 20.90 8.38 -19.99
CA ARG A 75 20.82 7.70 -18.70
C ARG A 75 19.63 8.14 -17.87
N ARG A 76 19.21 9.41 -17.97
CA ARG A 76 17.97 9.91 -17.33
C ARG A 76 16.73 9.29 -17.97
N ILE A 77 16.73 9.13 -19.29
CA ILE A 77 15.67 8.44 -20.04
C ILE A 77 15.56 6.99 -19.57
N ASP A 78 16.66 6.24 -19.55
CA ASP A 78 16.69 4.84 -19.15
C ASP A 78 16.21 4.66 -17.70
N MET A 79 16.64 5.52 -16.78
CA MET A 79 16.17 5.51 -15.39
C MET A 79 14.66 5.75 -15.29
N GLY A 80 14.14 6.70 -16.06
CA GLY A 80 12.72 7.03 -16.02
C GLY A 80 11.85 5.92 -16.62
N ARG A 81 12.25 5.35 -17.76
CA ARG A 81 11.57 4.20 -18.38
C ARG A 81 11.52 3.02 -17.41
N TRP A 82 12.65 2.70 -16.78
CA TRP A 82 12.71 1.63 -15.78
C TRP A 82 11.80 1.89 -14.58
N ILE A 83 11.81 3.11 -14.02
CA ILE A 83 10.95 3.49 -12.88
C ILE A 83 9.48 3.38 -13.25
N THR A 84 9.08 3.85 -14.43
CA THR A 84 7.70 3.77 -14.92
C THR A 84 7.25 2.31 -15.02
N ALA A 85 8.03 1.46 -15.70
CA ALA A 85 7.74 0.04 -15.80
C ALA A 85 7.68 -0.63 -14.42
N ASN A 86 8.60 -0.31 -13.51
CA ASN A 86 8.63 -0.88 -12.17
C ASN A 86 7.44 -0.42 -11.30
N THR A 87 6.99 0.82 -11.42
CA THR A 87 5.82 1.32 -10.72
C THR A 87 4.58 0.58 -11.18
N LEU A 88 4.36 0.44 -12.49
CA LEU A 88 3.24 -0.35 -13.03
C LEU A 88 3.31 -1.82 -12.60
N LYS A 89 4.52 -2.41 -12.54
CA LYS A 89 4.67 -3.78 -12.01
C LYS A 89 4.32 -3.90 -10.54
N ALA A 90 4.66 -2.89 -9.74
CA ALA A 90 4.27 -2.83 -8.33
C ALA A 90 2.74 -2.67 -8.19
N THR A 91 2.11 -1.88 -9.05
CA THR A 91 0.65 -1.74 -9.13
C THR A 91 -0.01 -3.07 -9.46
N ILE A 92 0.42 -3.80 -10.51
CA ILE A 92 -0.05 -5.15 -10.83
C ILE A 92 -0.01 -6.08 -9.61
N GLN A 93 1.07 -6.05 -8.84
CA GLN A 93 1.23 -6.89 -7.65
C GLN A 93 0.28 -6.48 -6.52
N PHE A 94 0.00 -5.19 -6.40
CA PHE A 94 -0.97 -4.65 -5.46
C PHE A 94 -2.39 -5.07 -5.85
N GLU A 95 -2.82 -4.82 -7.08
CA GLU A 95 -4.15 -5.22 -7.61
C GLU A 95 -4.36 -6.74 -7.53
N THR A 96 -3.35 -7.53 -7.87
CA THR A 96 -3.42 -8.99 -7.71
C THR A 96 -3.63 -9.39 -6.24
N THR A 97 -3.10 -8.61 -5.29
CA THR A 97 -3.33 -8.82 -3.84
C THR A 97 -4.76 -8.45 -3.46
N LEU A 98 -5.29 -7.35 -4.00
CA LEU A 98 -6.66 -6.91 -3.85
C LEU A 98 -7.63 -7.96 -4.40
N ILE A 99 -7.46 -8.39 -5.65
CA ILE A 99 -8.28 -9.42 -6.30
C ILE A 99 -8.41 -10.67 -5.41
N ARG A 100 -7.31 -11.17 -4.84
CA ARG A 100 -7.34 -12.34 -3.94
C ARG A 100 -8.21 -12.11 -2.72
N GLY A 101 -8.09 -10.95 -2.08
CA GLY A 101 -8.88 -10.60 -0.90
C GLY A 101 -10.36 -10.42 -1.21
N VAL A 102 -10.67 -9.71 -2.29
CA VAL A 102 -12.03 -9.39 -2.70
C VAL A 102 -12.79 -10.65 -3.15
N VAL A 103 -12.18 -11.52 -3.97
CA VAL A 103 -12.78 -12.82 -4.36
C VAL A 103 -13.14 -13.65 -3.13
N HIS A 104 -12.21 -13.75 -2.18
CA HIS A 104 -12.44 -14.52 -0.96
C HIS A 104 -13.54 -13.90 -0.07
N TYR A 105 -13.61 -12.57 0.00
CA TYR A 105 -14.66 -11.87 0.73
C TYR A 105 -16.01 -11.99 0.05
N ALA A 106 -16.08 -11.79 -1.27
CA ALA A 106 -17.31 -11.88 -2.05
C ALA A 106 -18.02 -13.24 -1.88
N GLY A 107 -17.25 -14.35 -1.89
CA GLY A 107 -17.79 -15.69 -1.70
C GLY A 107 -18.46 -15.95 -0.34
N LYS A 108 -18.36 -15.03 0.63
CA LYS A 108 -18.99 -15.11 1.96
C LYS A 108 -20.20 -14.20 2.10
N LEU A 109 -20.49 -13.39 1.11
CA LEU A 109 -21.61 -12.46 1.18
C LEU A 109 -22.95 -13.22 1.08
N PRO A 110 -23.97 -12.76 1.81
CA PRO A 110 -25.29 -13.37 1.74
C PRO A 110 -25.93 -13.17 0.36
N ASN A 111 -26.84 -14.06 0.00
CA ASN A 111 -27.64 -13.93 -1.20
C ASN A 111 -28.39 -12.58 -1.21
N GLY A 112 -28.49 -11.96 -2.37
CA GLY A 112 -29.17 -10.66 -2.53
C GLY A 112 -28.34 -9.44 -2.10
N SER A 113 -27.06 -9.63 -1.69
CA SER A 113 -26.19 -8.51 -1.34
C SER A 113 -25.85 -7.65 -2.56
N SER A 114 -26.16 -6.36 -2.52
CA SER A 114 -25.75 -5.38 -3.54
C SER A 114 -24.22 -5.27 -3.65
N VAL A 115 -23.51 -5.48 -2.54
CA VAL A 115 -22.04 -5.50 -2.47
C VAL A 115 -21.47 -6.62 -3.32
N PHE A 116 -22.09 -7.80 -3.37
CA PHE A 116 -21.62 -8.94 -4.18
C PHE A 116 -21.47 -8.57 -5.66
N ARG A 117 -22.53 -7.98 -6.24
CA ARG A 117 -22.51 -7.57 -7.65
C ARG A 117 -21.41 -6.53 -7.92
N TYR A 118 -21.31 -5.52 -7.06
CA TYR A 118 -20.32 -4.46 -7.21
C TYR A 118 -18.89 -5.01 -7.17
N LEU A 119 -18.58 -5.85 -6.18
CA LEU A 119 -17.26 -6.45 -6.05
C LEU A 119 -16.85 -7.28 -7.26
N LEU A 120 -17.79 -7.96 -7.91
CA LEU A 120 -17.49 -8.70 -9.15
C LEU A 120 -17.20 -7.76 -10.32
N HIS A 121 -17.87 -6.60 -10.40
CA HIS A 121 -17.55 -5.58 -11.37
C HIS A 121 -16.13 -5.02 -11.14
N GLU A 122 -15.81 -4.65 -9.89
CA GLU A 122 -14.47 -4.20 -9.50
C GLU A 122 -13.40 -5.24 -9.87
N LEU A 123 -13.63 -6.53 -9.56
CA LEU A 123 -12.68 -7.59 -9.92
C LEU A 123 -12.43 -7.73 -11.42
N ILE A 124 -13.44 -7.48 -12.26
CA ILE A 124 -13.30 -7.50 -13.71
C ILE A 124 -12.43 -6.31 -14.16
N GLU A 125 -12.70 -5.10 -13.64
CA GLU A 125 -11.92 -3.90 -13.93
C GLU A 125 -10.47 -4.06 -13.48
N GLU A 126 -10.21 -4.54 -12.26
CA GLU A 126 -8.86 -4.81 -11.75
C GLU A 126 -8.10 -5.84 -12.60
N SER A 127 -8.80 -6.87 -13.09
CA SER A 127 -8.19 -7.86 -13.98
C SER A 127 -7.80 -7.25 -15.32
N LYS A 128 -8.55 -6.27 -15.82
CA LYS A 128 -8.26 -5.52 -17.03
C LYS A 128 -7.09 -4.55 -16.80
N HIS A 129 -7.01 -3.89 -15.64
CA HIS A 129 -5.85 -3.07 -15.26
C HIS A 129 -4.56 -3.89 -15.25
N VAL A 130 -4.58 -5.08 -14.64
CA VAL A 130 -3.43 -6.01 -14.63
C VAL A 130 -2.98 -6.34 -16.05
N GLN A 131 -3.90 -6.63 -16.98
CA GLN A 131 -3.59 -6.91 -18.38
C GLN A 131 -3.00 -5.67 -19.07
N MET A 132 -3.65 -4.52 -18.92
CA MET A 132 -3.25 -3.25 -19.53
C MET A 132 -1.84 -2.84 -19.09
N PHE A 133 -1.54 -2.89 -17.81
CA PHE A 133 -0.22 -2.54 -17.30
C PHE A 133 0.84 -3.56 -17.70
N GLN A 134 0.51 -4.86 -17.73
CA GLN A 134 1.47 -5.87 -18.17
C GLN A 134 1.81 -5.71 -19.66
N GLU A 135 0.81 -5.42 -20.52
CA GLU A 135 1.07 -5.17 -21.93
C GLU A 135 1.95 -3.94 -22.14
N PHE A 136 1.69 -2.86 -21.40
CA PHE A 136 2.56 -1.68 -21.45
C PHE A 136 4.00 -2.02 -21.03
N ILE A 137 4.20 -2.76 -19.93
CA ILE A 137 5.54 -3.18 -19.48
C ILE A 137 6.24 -4.02 -20.56
N ASN A 138 5.54 -4.97 -21.16
CA ASN A 138 6.07 -5.81 -22.25
C ASN A 138 6.63 -4.95 -23.38
N ARG A 139 5.92 -3.89 -23.75
CA ARG A 139 6.32 -2.95 -24.83
C ARG A 139 7.48 -2.04 -24.45
N THR A 140 7.73 -1.80 -23.17
CA THR A 140 8.93 -1.06 -22.75
C THR A 140 10.22 -1.88 -22.88
N GLY A 141 10.12 -3.21 -22.93
CA GLY A 141 11.27 -4.14 -22.92
C GLY A 141 11.98 -4.23 -21.57
N GLU A 142 11.44 -3.62 -20.50
CA GLU A 142 12.06 -3.63 -19.18
C GLU A 142 11.69 -4.89 -18.38
N ASP A 143 12.70 -5.54 -17.81
CA ASP A 143 12.51 -6.61 -16.81
C ASP A 143 12.66 -6.01 -15.40
N VAL A 144 11.51 -5.82 -14.74
CA VAL A 144 11.43 -5.09 -13.47
C VAL A 144 10.78 -5.93 -12.38
N PRO A 145 11.27 -5.83 -11.11
CA PRO A 145 10.76 -6.65 -10.03
C PRO A 145 9.42 -6.17 -9.44
N GLY A 146 9.04 -4.92 -9.64
CA GLY A 146 7.89 -4.29 -8.97
C GLY A 146 8.19 -3.95 -7.51
N MET A 147 7.33 -4.40 -6.60
CA MET A 147 7.48 -4.17 -5.16
C MET A 147 8.83 -4.68 -4.63
N ARG A 148 9.27 -4.13 -3.49
CA ARG A 148 10.44 -4.62 -2.77
C ARG A 148 10.26 -6.09 -2.36
N ARG A 149 11.36 -6.82 -2.26
CA ARG A 149 11.36 -8.27 -1.98
C ARG A 149 10.47 -8.66 -0.78
N GLY A 150 10.57 -7.91 0.33
CA GLY A 150 9.75 -8.16 1.52
C GLY A 150 8.25 -8.00 1.25
N SER A 151 7.87 -6.93 0.55
CA SER A 151 6.48 -6.65 0.19
C SER A 151 5.91 -7.72 -0.77
N ARG A 152 6.70 -8.20 -1.73
CA ARG A 152 6.28 -9.30 -2.63
C ARG A 152 5.97 -10.61 -1.91
N ILE A 153 6.63 -10.87 -0.79
CA ILE A 153 6.38 -12.06 0.04
C ILE A 153 5.11 -11.86 0.88
N ILE A 154 4.93 -10.66 1.43
CA ILE A 154 3.83 -10.37 2.37
C ILE A 154 2.51 -10.11 1.65
N ALA A 155 2.53 -9.39 0.55
CA ALA A 155 1.31 -8.94 -0.13
C ALA A 155 0.33 -10.09 -0.44
N PRO A 156 0.73 -11.25 -1.02
CA PRO A 156 -0.18 -12.36 -1.25
C PRO A 156 -0.85 -12.90 0.02
N ILE A 157 -0.13 -12.90 1.14
CA ILE A 157 -0.62 -13.35 2.44
C ILE A 157 -1.63 -12.35 2.98
N LEU A 158 -1.35 -11.04 2.87
CA LEU A 158 -2.28 -10.00 3.28
C LEU A 158 -3.57 -10.01 2.44
N GLY A 159 -3.48 -10.28 1.14
CA GLY A 159 -4.65 -10.48 0.30
C GLY A 159 -5.53 -11.63 0.79
N PHE A 160 -4.94 -12.78 1.10
CA PHE A 160 -5.67 -13.92 1.64
C PHE A 160 -6.31 -13.59 3.01
N ILE A 161 -5.56 -13.01 3.93
CA ILE A 161 -6.07 -12.61 5.26
C ILE A 161 -7.14 -11.53 5.11
N GLY A 162 -6.99 -10.61 4.17
CA GLY A 162 -7.94 -9.54 3.90
C GLY A 162 -9.35 -10.05 3.57
N GLY A 163 -9.46 -11.19 2.90
CA GLY A 163 -10.75 -11.83 2.65
C GLY A 163 -11.51 -12.28 3.91
N TYR A 164 -10.81 -12.45 5.04
CA TYR A 164 -11.41 -12.69 6.35
C TYR A 164 -11.55 -11.39 7.18
N ALA A 165 -10.65 -10.46 7.00
CA ALA A 165 -10.57 -9.20 7.74
C ALA A 165 -10.87 -8.02 6.78
N ASN A 166 -12.08 -8.02 6.23
CA ASN A 166 -12.50 -7.15 5.14
C ASN A 166 -12.29 -5.64 5.40
N ILE A 167 -12.46 -5.17 6.64
CA ILE A 167 -12.18 -3.77 6.99
C ILE A 167 -10.69 -3.43 6.75
N PHE A 168 -9.77 -4.33 7.13
CA PHE A 168 -8.34 -4.12 6.85
C PHE A 168 -8.02 -4.20 5.36
N LEU A 169 -8.75 -5.04 4.61
CA LEU A 169 -8.64 -5.09 3.15
C LEU A 169 -8.95 -3.72 2.55
N PHE A 170 -10.12 -3.15 2.87
CA PHE A 170 -10.54 -1.86 2.31
C PHE A 170 -9.75 -0.66 2.87
N ILE A 171 -9.22 -0.73 4.09
CA ILE A 171 -8.19 0.22 4.53
C ILE A 171 -6.95 0.12 3.63
N GLY A 172 -6.50 -1.10 3.30
CA GLY A 172 -5.38 -1.32 2.39
C GLY A 172 -5.66 -0.79 0.98
N VAL A 173 -6.85 -1.03 0.45
CA VAL A 173 -7.32 -0.49 -0.83
C VAL A 173 -7.20 1.04 -0.85
N LEU A 174 -7.83 1.75 0.09
CA LEU A 174 -7.75 3.21 0.14
C LEU A 174 -6.32 3.73 0.32
N CYS A 175 -5.51 3.05 1.12
CA CYS A 175 -4.12 3.45 1.34
C CYS A 175 -3.20 3.18 0.13
N GLY A 176 -3.59 2.32 -0.79
CA GLY A 176 -2.89 2.05 -2.04
C GLY A 176 -3.40 2.91 -3.19
N GLU A 177 -4.71 2.85 -3.44
CA GLU A 177 -5.32 3.49 -4.60
C GLU A 177 -5.31 5.02 -4.51
N GLN A 178 -5.69 5.62 -3.40
CA GLN A 178 -5.73 7.09 -3.31
C GLN A 178 -4.36 7.76 -3.55
N PRO A 179 -3.24 7.29 -2.96
CA PRO A 179 -1.92 7.82 -3.28
C PRO A 179 -1.52 7.62 -4.74
N LEU A 180 -1.84 6.47 -5.33
CA LEU A 180 -1.57 6.18 -6.73
C LEU A 180 -2.40 7.09 -7.64
N HIS A 181 -3.69 7.19 -7.38
CA HIS A 181 -4.62 8.09 -8.08
C HIS A 181 -4.14 9.56 -8.03
N HIS A 182 -3.64 10.01 -6.87
CA HIS A 182 -3.06 11.35 -6.74
C HIS A 182 -1.85 11.53 -7.67
N GLN A 183 -0.90 10.60 -7.68
CA GLN A 183 0.29 10.66 -8.53
C GLN A 183 -0.06 10.58 -10.02
N GLN A 184 -0.96 9.70 -10.40
CA GLN A 184 -1.44 9.57 -11.76
C GLN A 184 -2.21 10.81 -12.24
N THR A 185 -2.96 11.45 -11.35
CA THR A 185 -3.63 12.73 -11.66
C THR A 185 -2.61 13.83 -11.96
N LEU A 186 -1.51 13.92 -11.20
CA LEU A 186 -0.43 14.86 -11.49
C LEU A 186 0.23 14.54 -12.84
N GLN A 187 0.51 13.27 -13.11
CA GLN A 187 1.05 12.80 -14.37
C GLN A 187 0.13 13.12 -15.55
N HIS A 188 -1.16 12.85 -15.43
CA HIS A 188 -2.15 13.12 -16.48
C HIS A 188 -2.31 14.62 -16.76
N ARG A 189 -2.24 15.48 -15.75
CA ARG A 189 -2.22 16.94 -15.92
C ARG A 189 -0.97 17.41 -16.68
N GLY A 190 0.14 16.70 -16.55
CA GLY A 190 1.37 16.89 -17.32
C GLY A 190 1.44 16.06 -18.60
N ALA A 191 0.31 15.72 -19.23
CA ALA A 191 0.21 14.76 -20.33
C ALA A 191 1.19 15.00 -21.50
N ALA A 192 1.54 16.26 -21.80
CA ALA A 192 2.53 16.57 -22.83
C ALA A 192 3.97 16.15 -22.45
N GLN A 193 4.22 15.83 -21.19
CA GLN A 193 5.53 15.47 -20.65
C GLN A 193 5.70 13.95 -20.45
N VAL A 194 4.74 13.15 -20.90
CA VAL A 194 4.79 11.69 -20.81
C VAL A 194 4.47 11.06 -22.17
N PRO A 195 4.93 9.82 -22.45
CA PRO A 195 4.56 9.12 -23.67
C PRO A 195 3.03 9.00 -23.82
N PRO A 196 2.46 9.16 -25.03
CA PRO A 196 1.01 9.19 -25.23
C PRO A 196 0.29 7.93 -24.74
N LEU A 197 0.86 6.76 -24.99
CA LEU A 197 0.32 5.49 -24.53
C LEU A 197 0.25 5.43 -22.98
N LEU A 198 1.28 5.93 -22.28
CA LEU A 198 1.27 6.00 -20.81
C LEU A 198 0.15 6.91 -20.31
N ASN A 199 -0.06 8.06 -20.95
CA ASN A 199 -1.16 8.95 -20.60
C ASN A 199 -2.52 8.31 -20.84
N LYS A 200 -2.68 7.52 -21.92
CA LYS A 200 -3.93 6.82 -22.26
C LYS A 200 -4.29 5.76 -21.23
N ILE A 201 -3.34 4.89 -20.85
CA ILE A 201 -3.58 3.88 -19.81
C ILE A 201 -3.82 4.51 -18.43
N THR A 202 -3.13 5.60 -18.13
CA THR A 202 -3.35 6.38 -16.90
C THR A 202 -4.76 6.96 -16.85
N TYR A 203 -5.27 7.49 -17.96
CA TYR A 203 -6.64 8.01 -18.03
C TYR A 203 -7.69 6.93 -17.76
N ILE A 204 -7.56 5.76 -18.40
CA ILE A 204 -8.47 4.63 -18.19
C ILE A 204 -8.48 4.23 -16.72
N HIS A 205 -7.31 3.99 -16.15
CA HIS A 205 -7.17 3.63 -14.74
C HIS A 205 -7.82 4.68 -13.82
N LEU A 206 -7.51 5.96 -13.99
CA LEU A 206 -8.10 7.05 -13.19
C LEU A 206 -9.62 7.08 -13.25
N ALA A 207 -10.21 6.81 -14.42
CA ALA A 207 -11.65 6.85 -14.62
C ALA A 207 -12.37 5.71 -13.88
N GLU A 208 -11.76 4.53 -13.80
CA GLU A 208 -12.30 3.35 -13.13
C GLU A 208 -12.02 3.39 -11.63
N GLU A 209 -10.81 3.74 -11.21
CA GLU A 209 -10.41 3.86 -9.80
C GLU A 209 -11.24 4.85 -8.98
N ALA A 210 -11.79 5.87 -9.60
CA ALA A 210 -12.68 6.80 -8.90
C ALA A 210 -13.90 6.09 -8.28
N ARG A 211 -14.38 4.99 -8.89
CA ARG A 211 -15.47 4.17 -8.36
C ARG A 211 -15.01 3.24 -7.25
N HIS A 212 -13.86 2.59 -7.40
CA HIS A 212 -13.26 1.69 -6.41
C HIS A 212 -12.97 2.43 -5.10
N ILE A 213 -12.35 3.59 -5.19
CA ILE A 213 -12.09 4.48 -4.05
C ILE A 213 -13.41 4.92 -3.38
N THR A 214 -14.43 5.26 -4.17
CA THR A 214 -15.73 5.68 -3.63
C THR A 214 -16.42 4.55 -2.89
N PHE A 215 -16.41 3.34 -3.45
CA PHE A 215 -16.96 2.17 -2.80
C PHE A 215 -16.22 1.84 -1.50
N ALA A 216 -14.90 1.82 -1.50
CA ALA A 216 -14.11 1.53 -0.30
C ALA A 216 -14.36 2.55 0.81
N ASP A 217 -14.54 3.82 0.48
CA ASP A 217 -14.87 4.91 1.41
C ASP A 217 -16.26 4.71 2.03
N ASP A 218 -17.29 4.51 1.18
CA ASP A 218 -18.66 4.22 1.62
C ASP A 218 -18.75 2.93 2.46
N TYR A 219 -18.00 1.89 2.05
CA TYR A 219 -17.95 0.62 2.77
C TYR A 219 -17.37 0.78 4.18
N LEU A 220 -16.24 1.49 4.29
CA LEU A 220 -15.64 1.74 5.60
C LEU A 220 -16.54 2.64 6.46
N ALA A 221 -17.15 3.66 5.89
CA ALA A 221 -18.07 4.53 6.60
C ALA A 221 -19.25 3.73 7.22
N GLU A 222 -19.85 2.83 6.44
CA GLU A 222 -20.93 1.97 6.92
C GLU A 222 -20.47 1.04 8.05
N ARG A 223 -19.34 0.37 7.87
CA ARG A 223 -18.79 -0.58 8.87
C ARG A 223 -18.29 0.10 10.14
N MET A 224 -17.85 1.36 10.04
CA MET A 224 -17.43 2.13 11.22
C MET A 224 -18.59 2.55 12.11
N ARG A 225 -19.82 2.65 11.63
CA ARG A 225 -20.99 3.00 12.45
C ARG A 225 -21.20 2.03 13.61
N SER A 226 -21.06 0.74 13.35
CA SER A 226 -21.22 -0.35 14.32
C SER A 226 -19.93 -0.76 15.03
N ALA A 227 -18.80 -0.15 14.70
CA ALA A 227 -17.52 -0.53 15.28
C ALA A 227 -17.35 -0.02 16.71
N GLY A 228 -17.17 -0.93 17.67
CA GLY A 228 -16.89 -0.59 19.06
C GLY A 228 -15.50 0.07 19.23
N HIS A 229 -15.30 0.75 20.35
CA HIS A 229 -14.10 1.56 20.64
C HIS A 229 -12.77 0.81 20.40
N PHE A 230 -12.69 -0.45 20.80
CA PHE A 230 -11.49 -1.26 20.63
C PHE A 230 -11.15 -1.49 19.13
N ARG A 231 -12.15 -1.84 18.32
CA ARG A 231 -11.96 -2.01 16.86
C ARG A 231 -11.54 -0.70 16.20
N ARG A 232 -12.20 0.42 16.57
CA ARG A 232 -11.83 1.75 16.07
C ARG A 232 -10.39 2.11 16.43
N ALA A 233 -9.94 1.83 17.67
CA ALA A 233 -8.55 2.05 18.08
C ALA A 233 -7.57 1.24 17.23
N THR A 234 -7.89 -0.02 16.95
CA THR A 234 -7.07 -0.90 16.10
C THR A 234 -6.95 -0.35 14.67
N TYR A 235 -8.06 0.08 14.10
CA TYR A 235 -8.06 0.67 12.74
C TYR A 235 -7.33 2.02 12.69
N ALA A 236 -7.45 2.84 13.75
CA ALA A 236 -6.72 4.10 13.87
C ALA A 236 -5.19 3.93 13.87
N ILE A 237 -4.69 2.77 14.30
CA ILE A 237 -3.26 2.39 14.23
C ILE A 237 -2.92 1.82 12.85
N ALA A 238 -3.80 1.00 12.29
CA ALA A 238 -3.57 0.32 11.01
C ALA A 238 -3.47 1.32 9.84
N PHE A 239 -4.32 2.34 9.82
CA PHE A 239 -4.38 3.31 8.73
C PHE A 239 -3.03 3.98 8.41
N PRO A 240 -2.38 4.70 9.34
CA PRO A 240 -1.11 5.38 9.05
C PRO A 240 0.00 4.41 8.69
N PHE A 241 -0.08 3.17 9.16
CA PHE A 241 0.88 2.14 8.83
C PHE A 241 0.73 1.66 7.37
N TYR A 242 -0.49 1.23 6.96
CA TYR A 242 -0.76 0.84 5.57
C TYR A 242 -0.38 1.96 4.61
N LEU A 243 -0.81 3.18 4.93
CA LEU A 243 -0.53 4.35 4.13
C LEU A 243 0.99 4.57 3.95
N ARG A 244 1.75 4.53 5.04
CA ARG A 244 3.20 4.70 4.99
C ARG A 244 3.90 3.61 4.19
N TRP A 245 3.44 2.37 4.35
CA TRP A 245 3.98 1.23 3.62
C TRP A 245 3.73 1.37 2.12
N LEU A 246 2.47 1.56 1.72
CA LEU A 246 2.05 1.58 0.32
C LEU A 246 2.59 2.82 -0.44
N ILE A 247 2.55 4.01 0.16
CA ILE A 247 3.25 5.17 -0.42
C ILE A 247 4.75 4.88 -0.58
N GLY A 248 5.34 4.17 0.39
CA GLY A 248 6.73 3.76 0.30
C GLY A 248 7.03 2.82 -0.86
N GLU A 249 6.10 1.96 -1.26
CA GLU A 249 6.23 1.11 -2.46
C GLU A 249 6.05 1.89 -3.76
N SER A 250 5.12 2.87 -3.79
CA SER A 250 4.87 3.70 -4.97
C SER A 250 6.00 4.68 -5.26
N VAL A 251 6.50 5.37 -4.21
CA VAL A 251 7.48 6.46 -4.36
C VAL A 251 8.91 5.96 -4.40
N GLY A 252 9.22 4.89 -3.66
CA GLY A 252 10.58 4.42 -3.47
C GLY A 252 10.90 3.12 -4.22
N PRO A 253 11.70 3.16 -5.28
CA PRO A 253 12.04 1.97 -6.03
C PRO A 253 12.82 0.95 -5.21
N PRO A 254 12.82 -0.34 -5.60
CA PRO A 254 13.62 -1.36 -4.95
C PRO A 254 15.12 -1.12 -5.13
N ARG A 255 15.94 -1.74 -4.28
CA ARG A 255 17.42 -1.58 -4.32
C ARG A 255 18.05 -2.06 -5.63
N THR A 256 17.37 -2.89 -6.39
CA THR A 256 17.79 -3.32 -7.74
C THR A 256 17.98 -2.13 -8.67
N PHE A 257 17.11 -1.13 -8.62
CA PHE A 257 17.24 0.12 -9.34
C PHE A 257 18.60 0.82 -9.05
N ALA A 258 18.90 1.01 -7.77
CA ALA A 258 20.15 1.66 -7.39
C ALA A 258 21.38 0.88 -7.85
N ARG A 259 21.33 -0.45 -7.85
CA ARG A 259 22.41 -1.32 -8.33
C ARG A 259 22.55 -1.25 -9.85
N GLN A 260 21.46 -1.34 -10.58
CA GLN A 260 21.47 -1.32 -12.05
C GLN A 260 22.03 0.00 -12.59
N PHE A 261 21.64 1.12 -12.00
CA PHE A 261 22.11 2.44 -12.42
C PHE A 261 23.30 2.98 -11.62
N GLY A 262 23.97 2.17 -10.80
CA GLY A 262 25.15 2.60 -10.05
C GLY A 262 24.88 3.82 -9.14
N ILE A 263 23.66 3.97 -8.61
CA ILE A 263 23.31 5.11 -7.75
C ILE A 263 24.03 4.96 -6.41
N PRO A 264 24.86 5.91 -6.00
CA PRO A 264 25.54 5.84 -4.70
C PRO A 264 24.52 5.70 -3.56
N ARG A 265 24.78 4.78 -2.63
CA ARG A 265 23.88 4.50 -1.50
C ARG A 265 23.49 5.76 -0.72
N ARG A 266 24.43 6.73 -0.60
CA ARG A 266 24.18 8.01 0.05
C ARG A 266 23.14 8.83 -0.70
N VAL A 267 23.27 8.93 -2.02
CA VAL A 267 22.33 9.65 -2.90
C VAL A 267 20.95 9.00 -2.84
N PHE A 268 20.88 7.68 -3.01
CA PHE A 268 19.62 6.93 -2.96
C PHE A 268 18.88 7.13 -1.63
N LYS A 269 19.60 7.00 -0.49
CA LYS A 269 18.98 7.24 0.83
C LYS A 269 18.59 8.69 1.05
N ALA A 270 19.39 9.65 0.57
CA ALA A 270 19.05 11.06 0.68
C ALA A 270 17.81 11.38 -0.13
N ALA A 271 17.74 10.97 -1.41
CA ALA A 271 16.62 11.24 -2.29
C ALA A 271 15.29 10.69 -1.75
N TYR A 272 15.22 9.39 -1.49
CA TYR A 272 13.93 8.75 -1.20
C TYR A 272 13.51 8.76 0.28
N TRP A 273 14.44 9.02 1.22
CA TRP A 273 14.11 8.87 2.66
C TRP A 273 14.43 10.09 3.52
N ARG A 274 15.21 11.07 3.01
CA ARG A 274 15.70 12.16 3.84
C ARG A 274 15.51 13.55 3.23
N SER A 275 15.25 13.65 1.92
CA SER A 275 15.10 14.94 1.26
C SER A 275 13.80 15.64 1.67
N ALA A 276 13.77 16.96 1.55
CA ALA A 276 12.55 17.74 1.70
C ALA A 276 11.51 17.33 0.64
N GLN A 277 11.97 17.07 -0.58
CA GLN A 277 11.14 16.65 -1.69
C GLN A 277 10.44 15.30 -1.42
N SER A 278 11.17 14.28 -0.92
CA SER A 278 10.56 13.00 -0.55
C SER A 278 9.49 13.16 0.53
N ARG A 279 9.74 14.00 1.54
CA ARG A 279 8.74 14.28 2.58
C ARG A 279 7.52 14.99 2.02
N ARG A 280 7.72 15.94 1.10
CA ARG A 280 6.63 16.65 0.42
C ARG A 280 5.77 15.66 -0.37
N ILE A 281 6.37 14.86 -1.26
CA ILE A 281 5.65 13.87 -2.08
C ILE A 281 4.86 12.90 -1.20
N MET A 282 5.45 12.39 -0.11
CA MET A 282 4.74 11.52 0.83
C MET A 282 3.56 12.20 1.51
N ALA A 283 3.73 13.46 1.93
CA ALA A 283 2.67 14.21 2.59
C ALA A 283 1.52 14.52 1.61
N GLU A 284 1.83 14.87 0.38
CA GLU A 284 0.83 15.14 -0.66
C GLU A 284 0.08 13.86 -1.06
N SER A 285 0.77 12.75 -1.28
CA SER A 285 0.15 11.46 -1.58
C SER A 285 -0.78 10.95 -0.46
N ALA A 286 -0.57 11.38 0.78
CA ALA A 286 -1.38 10.99 1.94
C ALA A 286 -2.62 11.88 2.16
N VAL A 287 -2.81 12.95 1.39
CA VAL A 287 -3.76 14.02 1.72
C VAL A 287 -5.20 13.55 1.78
N ASP A 288 -5.66 12.82 0.77
CA ASP A 288 -7.05 12.35 0.68
C ASP A 288 -7.33 11.22 1.68
N VAL A 289 -6.36 10.34 1.92
CA VAL A 289 -6.48 9.29 2.95
C VAL A 289 -6.59 9.88 4.36
N ARG A 290 -5.90 11.00 4.64
CA ARG A 290 -6.07 11.70 5.93
C ARG A 290 -7.50 12.20 6.12
N ARG A 291 -8.13 12.71 5.06
CA ARG A 291 -9.52 13.14 5.11
C ARG A 291 -10.44 11.97 5.45
N VAL A 292 -10.33 10.87 4.73
CA VAL A 292 -11.12 9.67 5.02
C VAL A 292 -10.95 9.21 6.47
N ALA A 293 -9.71 9.14 6.97
CA ALA A 293 -9.45 8.75 8.34
C ALA A 293 -10.04 9.73 9.39
N GLU A 294 -10.09 11.04 9.06
CA GLU A 294 -10.76 12.06 9.89
C GLU A 294 -12.28 11.85 9.87
N ASP A 295 -12.89 11.73 8.69
CA ASP A 295 -14.33 11.54 8.51
C ASP A 295 -14.83 10.24 9.19
N LEU A 296 -14.02 9.19 9.18
CA LEU A 296 -14.27 7.94 9.91
C LEU A 296 -14.02 8.06 11.43
N GLY A 297 -13.50 9.18 11.93
CA GLY A 297 -13.14 9.38 13.33
C GLY A 297 -11.99 8.48 13.80
N LEU A 298 -11.10 8.07 12.89
CA LEU A 298 -9.92 7.23 13.19
C LEU A 298 -8.66 8.07 13.40
N ARG A 299 -8.65 9.32 12.91
CA ARG A 299 -7.57 10.28 13.14
C ARG A 299 -7.91 11.20 14.32
N THR A 300 -7.76 10.67 15.53
CA THR A 300 -8.07 11.33 16.80
C THR A 300 -6.83 12.00 17.41
N VAL A 301 -7.02 12.81 18.46
CA VAL A 301 -5.91 13.48 19.18
C VAL A 301 -4.84 12.46 19.64
N TRP A 302 -5.28 11.29 20.16
CA TRP A 302 -4.35 10.26 20.60
C TRP A 302 -3.71 9.48 19.44
N SER A 303 -4.38 9.28 18.31
CA SER A 303 -3.79 8.53 17.18
C SER A 303 -2.85 9.39 16.32
N ARG A 304 -2.96 10.71 16.34
CA ARG A 304 -2.13 11.62 15.55
C ARG A 304 -0.63 11.51 15.80
N TRP A 305 -0.21 11.08 17.00
CA TRP A 305 1.20 10.82 17.26
C TRP A 305 1.72 9.64 16.43
N ILE A 306 0.88 8.63 16.14
CA ILE A 306 1.22 7.50 15.26
C ILE A 306 1.38 7.99 13.81
N TRP A 307 0.47 8.86 13.35
CA TRP A 307 0.57 9.49 12.03
C TRP A 307 1.88 10.29 11.89
N ARG A 308 2.29 11.01 12.92
CA ARG A 308 3.59 11.73 12.97
C ARG A 308 4.76 10.75 12.96
N LEU A 309 4.67 9.69 13.73
CA LEU A 309 5.69 8.66 13.81
C LEU A 309 5.98 8.03 12.43
N PHE A 310 4.94 7.75 11.67
CA PHE A 310 5.04 7.23 10.30
C PHE A 310 5.35 8.30 9.24
N GLY A 311 5.37 9.57 9.60
CA GLY A 311 5.66 10.67 8.69
C GLY A 311 4.57 10.91 7.64
N VAL A 312 3.33 10.52 7.94
CA VAL A 312 2.14 10.72 7.10
C VAL A 312 1.13 11.70 7.71
N GLU A 313 1.48 12.33 8.84
CA GLU A 313 0.71 13.42 9.43
C GLU A 313 0.80 14.68 8.56
N GLY A 314 -0.27 15.46 8.54
CA GLY A 314 -0.33 16.70 7.78
C GLY A 314 -1.71 17.33 7.80
N ARG A 315 -1.91 18.31 6.93
CA ARG A 315 -3.20 18.98 6.73
C ARG A 315 -4.25 17.98 6.24
N VAL A 316 -5.49 18.14 6.71
CA VAL A 316 -6.66 17.50 6.15
C VAL A 316 -7.23 18.40 5.06
N PRO A 317 -7.48 17.90 3.84
CA PRO A 317 -8.02 18.69 2.76
C PRO A 317 -9.51 18.96 2.99
N ARG A 318 -10.01 20.06 2.47
CA ARG A 318 -11.44 20.42 2.55
C ARG A 318 -12.31 19.59 1.60
N TYR A 319 -11.71 19.18 0.47
CA TYR A 319 -12.33 18.32 -0.53
C TYR A 319 -11.28 17.40 -1.18
N ARG A 320 -11.72 16.31 -1.80
CA ARG A 320 -10.84 15.37 -2.50
C ARG A 320 -10.05 16.06 -3.62
N GLY A 321 -8.76 15.77 -3.70
CA GLY A 321 -7.87 16.35 -4.71
C GLY A 321 -7.53 17.83 -4.47
N GLU A 322 -7.78 18.38 -3.26
CA GLU A 322 -7.37 19.74 -2.93
C GLU A 322 -5.84 19.85 -2.90
N PRO A 323 -5.22 20.72 -3.74
CA PRO A 323 -3.78 20.87 -3.77
C PRO A 323 -3.24 21.34 -2.41
N ASP A 324 -2.16 20.70 -1.91
CA ASP A 324 -1.48 21.19 -0.71
C ASP A 324 -0.54 22.35 -1.08
N ARG A 325 -0.98 23.55 -0.78
CA ARG A 325 -0.20 24.78 -0.97
C ARG A 325 0.54 25.22 0.29
N SER A 326 0.52 24.41 1.36
CA SER A 326 1.09 24.83 2.63
C SER A 326 2.62 24.66 2.67
N PRO A 327 3.37 25.69 3.12
CA PRO A 327 4.81 25.56 3.36
C PRO A 327 5.17 24.55 4.46
N ALA A 328 4.17 24.11 5.24
CA ALA A 328 4.34 23.22 6.40
C ALA A 328 4.63 21.76 6.00
N ALA A 329 4.28 21.32 4.79
CA ALA A 329 4.62 19.99 4.29
C ALA A 329 6.14 19.73 4.29
N ALA A 330 6.95 20.79 4.18
CA ALA A 330 8.41 20.70 4.23
C ALA A 330 8.99 20.51 5.65
N ARG A 331 8.20 20.72 6.72
CA ARG A 331 8.69 20.77 8.11
C ARG A 331 8.39 19.54 8.96
N VAL A 332 7.84 18.46 8.42
CA VAL A 332 7.69 17.23 9.20
C VAL A 332 9.07 16.64 9.46
N ALA A 333 9.59 16.99 10.63
CA ALA A 333 10.95 16.69 11.07
C ALA A 333 11.21 15.19 11.05
N GLY A 334 12.38 14.83 10.51
CA GLY A 334 12.85 13.47 10.43
C GLY A 334 12.97 12.78 11.77
N LEU A 335 12.06 11.85 12.03
CA LEU A 335 12.38 10.73 12.88
C LEU A 335 13.22 9.74 12.07
N ARG A 336 14.35 9.32 12.66
CA ARG A 336 15.29 8.38 12.05
C ARG A 336 14.54 7.19 11.48
N THR A 337 14.77 6.90 10.22
CA THR A 337 14.23 5.70 9.55
C THR A 337 14.91 4.44 10.10
N VAL A 338 14.50 4.03 11.29
CA VAL A 338 14.66 2.66 11.76
C VAL A 338 13.71 1.83 10.92
N GLY A 339 14.10 0.60 10.53
CA GLY A 339 13.36 -0.29 9.63
C GLY A 339 11.88 -0.46 9.92
N TRP A 340 11.11 0.58 9.69
CA TRP A 340 9.68 0.73 10.00
C TRP A 340 8.80 -0.31 9.31
N SER A 341 9.27 -0.89 8.19
CA SER A 341 8.60 -2.03 7.55
C SER A 341 8.44 -3.23 8.49
N ARG A 342 9.38 -3.42 9.43
CA ARG A 342 9.35 -4.52 10.40
C ARG A 342 8.37 -4.26 11.54
N VAL A 343 8.48 -3.07 12.14
CA VAL A 343 7.57 -2.66 13.23
C VAL A 343 6.14 -2.65 12.74
N GLY A 344 5.94 -2.25 11.53
CA GLY A 344 4.63 -2.16 10.96
C GLY A 344 4.01 -3.48 10.54
N ALA A 345 4.76 -4.42 9.97
CA ALA A 345 4.25 -5.77 9.72
C ALA A 345 3.79 -6.42 11.04
N VAL A 346 4.55 -6.21 12.13
CA VAL A 346 4.16 -6.64 13.48
C VAL A 346 2.88 -5.96 13.95
N ALA A 347 2.75 -4.65 13.74
CA ALA A 347 1.58 -3.89 14.18
C ALA A 347 0.31 -4.31 13.43
N ILE A 348 0.39 -4.57 12.10
CA ILE A 348 -0.75 -5.11 11.33
C ILE A 348 -1.12 -6.50 11.83
N MET A 349 -0.16 -7.39 11.95
CA MET A 349 -0.46 -8.76 12.33
C MET A 349 -1.02 -8.83 13.75
N ALA A 350 -0.47 -8.04 14.68
CA ALA A 350 -1.03 -7.91 16.01
C ALA A 350 -2.45 -7.30 15.99
N SER A 351 -2.70 -6.33 15.11
CA SER A 351 -4.00 -5.68 14.97
C SER A 351 -5.05 -6.62 14.37
N VAL A 352 -4.69 -7.40 13.36
CA VAL A 352 -5.57 -8.42 12.74
C VAL A 352 -5.87 -9.54 13.76
N ALA A 353 -4.86 -10.02 14.47
CA ALA A 353 -5.02 -11.03 15.49
C ALA A 353 -5.94 -10.57 16.65
N LEU A 354 -5.76 -9.33 17.12
CA LEU A 354 -6.60 -8.71 18.14
C LEU A 354 -8.06 -8.53 17.70
N ALA A 355 -8.31 -8.22 16.42
CA ALA A 355 -9.66 -8.06 15.89
C ALA A 355 -10.41 -9.39 15.72
N ALA A 356 -9.70 -10.49 15.52
CA ALA A 356 -10.26 -11.80 15.16
C ALA A 356 -10.53 -12.73 16.34
N THR A 357 -10.05 -12.43 17.58
CA THR A 357 -10.08 -13.37 18.71
C THR A 357 -10.95 -12.91 19.90
N PRO A 358 -11.49 -13.84 20.73
CA PRO A 358 -12.12 -13.54 22.02
C PRO A 358 -11.13 -12.87 23.00
N VAL A 359 -11.64 -12.02 23.89
CA VAL A 359 -10.83 -11.11 24.73
C VAL A 359 -9.71 -11.79 25.52
N GLY A 360 -9.95 -12.99 26.08
CA GLY A 360 -8.94 -13.70 26.88
C GLY A 360 -7.75 -14.22 26.07
N LEU A 361 -8.00 -14.76 24.87
CA LEU A 361 -6.96 -15.20 23.95
C LEU A 361 -6.16 -14.02 23.36
N ARG A 362 -6.78 -12.86 23.27
CA ARG A 362 -6.14 -11.62 22.78
C ARG A 362 -5.03 -11.12 23.69
N ILE A 363 -5.25 -11.19 25.02
CA ILE A 363 -4.26 -10.78 26.02
C ILE A 363 -3.03 -11.70 25.96
N ILE A 364 -3.26 -13.01 25.85
CA ILE A 364 -2.18 -14.01 25.74
C ILE A 364 -1.40 -13.81 24.43
N ALA A 365 -2.09 -13.52 23.32
CA ALA A 365 -1.46 -13.28 22.01
C ALA A 365 -0.59 -12.01 22.00
N VAL A 366 -1.04 -10.93 22.65
CA VAL A 366 -0.26 -9.69 22.79
C VAL A 366 0.97 -9.93 23.65
N ALA A 367 0.85 -10.64 24.76
CA ALA A 367 1.96 -10.97 25.62
C ALA A 367 2.99 -11.88 24.92
N ALA A 368 2.53 -12.90 24.17
CA ALA A 368 3.39 -13.79 23.40
C ALA A 368 4.08 -13.07 22.22
N ALA A 369 3.36 -12.21 21.50
CA ALA A 369 3.94 -11.40 20.43
C ALA A 369 4.96 -10.39 20.97
N GLY A 370 4.67 -9.76 22.11
CA GLY A 370 5.58 -8.84 22.80
C GLY A 370 6.85 -9.54 23.28
N ALA A 371 6.73 -10.72 23.86
CA ALA A 371 7.87 -11.54 24.30
C ALA A 371 8.72 -12.01 23.10
N GLY A 372 8.08 -12.42 21.97
CA GLY A 372 8.77 -12.79 20.75
C GLY A 372 9.54 -11.63 20.12
N VAL A 373 8.92 -10.46 20.03
CA VAL A 373 9.56 -9.22 19.54
C VAL A 373 10.74 -8.84 20.42
N TRP A 374 10.58 -8.93 21.74
CA TRP A 374 11.64 -8.63 22.70
C TRP A 374 12.82 -9.61 22.57
N ALA A 375 12.54 -10.91 22.47
CA ALA A 375 13.57 -11.94 22.31
C ALA A 375 14.35 -11.77 20.99
N ILE A 376 13.65 -11.50 19.90
CA ILE A 376 14.29 -11.22 18.59
C ILE A 376 15.10 -9.93 18.66
N TYR A 377 14.55 -8.86 19.24
CA TYR A 377 15.28 -7.59 19.40
C TYR A 377 16.55 -7.78 20.24
N HIS A 378 16.48 -8.52 21.32
CA HIS A 378 17.64 -8.79 22.21
C HIS A 378 18.72 -9.58 21.47
N THR A 379 18.36 -10.66 20.78
CA THR A 379 19.26 -11.48 19.98
C THR A 379 19.94 -10.65 18.87
N LEU A 380 19.20 -9.75 18.23
CA LEU A 380 19.69 -8.86 17.18
C LEU A 380 20.59 -7.75 17.72
N ARG A 381 20.29 -7.24 18.90
CA ARG A 381 21.08 -6.21 19.58
C ARG A 381 22.45 -6.75 20.00
N GLU A 382 22.50 -7.95 20.56
CA GLU A 382 23.73 -8.64 20.94
C GLU A 382 24.62 -8.89 19.74
N HIS A 383 24.04 -9.28 18.60
CA HIS A 383 24.80 -9.51 17.36
C HIS A 383 25.30 -8.22 16.68
N ARG A 384 24.62 -7.07 16.88
CA ARG A 384 25.03 -5.74 16.35
C ARG A 384 26.04 -5.01 17.23
N GLY A 385 26.16 -5.39 18.48
CA GLY A 385 27.00 -4.69 19.47
C GLY A 385 28.50 -4.90 19.31
N GLY A 386 28.96 -5.73 18.37
CA GLY A 386 30.37 -5.93 18.08
C GLY A 386 31.18 -6.54 19.23
N VAL A 387 30.54 -7.00 20.30
CA VAL A 387 31.19 -7.49 21.52
C VAL A 387 31.44 -9.00 21.49
N VAL A 388 30.86 -9.71 20.54
CA VAL A 388 31.04 -11.17 20.44
C VAL A 388 31.80 -11.50 19.17
N GLY A 389 33.11 -11.52 19.28
CA GLY A 389 33.96 -12.10 18.27
C GLY A 389 33.63 -13.58 18.09
N ASN A 390 33.43 -14.03 16.85
CA ASN A 390 33.42 -15.44 16.37
C ASN A 390 32.52 -16.44 17.12
N GLN A 391 31.45 -16.04 17.75
CA GLN A 391 30.43 -16.99 18.21
C GLN A 391 29.47 -17.33 17.07
N PRO A 392 29.20 -18.62 16.80
CA PRO A 392 28.25 -19.00 15.78
C PRO A 392 26.84 -18.52 16.17
N PHE A 393 26.08 -18.03 15.18
CA PHE A 393 24.68 -17.63 15.36
C PHE A 393 23.90 -18.75 16.06
N GLU A 394 23.24 -18.44 17.18
CA GLU A 394 22.55 -19.44 18.01
C GLU A 394 21.26 -19.94 17.35
N TRP A 395 21.40 -20.66 16.27
CA TRP A 395 20.30 -21.36 15.58
C TRP A 395 19.37 -22.14 16.50
N PRO A 396 19.87 -22.85 17.56
CA PRO A 396 18.99 -23.60 18.47
C PRO A 396 17.98 -22.73 19.20
N ARG A 397 18.34 -21.53 19.64
CA ARG A 397 17.42 -20.61 20.30
C ARG A 397 16.36 -20.08 19.33
N LEU A 398 16.76 -19.73 18.12
CA LEU A 398 15.84 -19.31 17.09
C LEU A 398 14.84 -20.43 16.75
N LEU A 399 15.31 -21.65 16.57
CA LEU A 399 14.47 -22.83 16.30
C LEU A 399 13.47 -23.16 17.42
N VAL A 400 13.85 -22.94 18.68
CA VAL A 400 12.92 -23.11 19.82
C VAL A 400 11.79 -22.07 19.73
N TRP A 401 12.08 -20.82 19.44
CA TRP A 401 11.05 -19.79 19.30
C TRP A 401 10.17 -20.03 18.07
N VAL A 402 10.75 -20.52 16.98
CA VAL A 402 10.04 -21.00 15.78
C VAL A 402 9.06 -22.11 16.16
N ALA A 403 9.53 -23.11 16.89
CA ALA A 403 8.69 -24.22 17.33
C ALA A 403 7.55 -23.77 18.27
N VAL A 404 7.82 -22.84 19.18
CA VAL A 404 6.79 -22.23 20.05
C VAL A 404 5.73 -21.51 19.21
N CYS A 405 6.13 -20.72 18.22
CA CYS A 405 5.20 -20.03 17.31
C CYS A 405 4.36 -21.03 16.49
N VAL A 406 4.99 -22.10 15.97
CA VAL A 406 4.29 -23.14 15.20
C VAL A 406 3.31 -23.92 16.08
N MET A 407 3.66 -24.23 17.33
CA MET A 407 2.75 -24.90 18.26
C MET A 407 1.56 -24.04 18.68
N MET A 408 1.65 -22.73 18.57
CA MET A 408 0.53 -21.81 18.84
C MET A 408 -0.48 -21.72 17.70
N ILE A 409 -0.18 -22.23 16.49
CA ILE A 409 -1.10 -22.25 15.34
C ILE A 409 -2.44 -22.95 15.65
N PRO A 410 -2.47 -24.14 16.24
CA PRO A 410 -3.72 -24.82 16.57
C PRO A 410 -4.56 -24.14 17.64
N VAL A 411 -3.90 -23.39 18.55
CA VAL A 411 -4.55 -22.71 19.68
C VAL A 411 -5.14 -21.35 19.28
N GLY A 412 -4.54 -20.70 18.29
CA GLY A 412 -4.87 -19.32 17.92
C GLY A 412 -5.31 -19.10 16.47
N GLY A 413 -5.38 -20.13 15.61
CA GLY A 413 -5.76 -19.97 14.20
C GLY A 413 -4.95 -18.88 13.48
N LEU A 414 -5.60 -17.75 13.17
CA LEU A 414 -4.96 -16.58 12.53
C LEU A 414 -3.76 -16.01 13.32
N ILE A 415 -3.69 -16.16 14.62
CA ILE A 415 -2.58 -15.67 15.46
C ILE A 415 -1.31 -16.49 15.21
N GLY A 416 -1.44 -17.82 15.17
CA GLY A 416 -0.33 -18.70 14.88
C GLY A 416 0.24 -18.43 13.48
N LEU A 417 -0.64 -18.22 12.50
CA LEU A 417 -0.25 -17.86 11.14
C LEU A 417 0.48 -16.50 11.09
N ALA A 418 -0.02 -15.49 11.80
CA ALA A 418 0.60 -14.18 11.87
C ALA A 418 2.00 -14.20 12.49
N LEU A 419 2.21 -15.01 13.54
CA LEU A 419 3.51 -15.21 14.18
C LEU A 419 4.49 -15.95 13.26
N VAL A 420 4.04 -16.95 12.50
CA VAL A 420 4.86 -17.64 11.49
C VAL A 420 5.28 -16.71 10.36
N VAL A 421 4.35 -15.91 9.86
CA VAL A 421 4.65 -14.91 8.82
C VAL A 421 5.66 -13.88 9.33
N PHE A 422 5.48 -13.38 10.54
CA PHE A 422 6.44 -12.46 11.18
C PHE A 422 7.85 -13.07 11.24
N MET A 423 7.93 -14.32 11.62
CA MET A 423 9.18 -15.04 11.73
C MET A 423 9.87 -15.25 10.38
N ILE A 424 9.11 -15.63 9.34
CA ILE A 424 9.61 -15.76 7.97
C ILE A 424 10.18 -14.41 7.49
N LEU A 425 9.51 -13.32 7.82
CA LEU A 425 9.95 -11.96 7.46
C LEU A 425 11.21 -11.54 8.21
N ALA A 426 11.29 -11.83 9.50
CA ALA A 426 12.49 -11.60 10.29
C ALA A 426 13.68 -12.39 9.73
N LEU A 427 13.47 -13.66 9.36
CA LEU A 427 14.50 -14.52 8.76
C LEU A 427 14.92 -14.06 7.36
N ALA A 428 13.99 -13.64 6.51
CA ALA A 428 14.28 -13.21 5.13
C ALA A 428 15.16 -11.95 5.04
N GLU A 429 15.19 -11.12 6.10
CA GLU A 429 16.08 -9.98 6.16
C GLU A 429 17.45 -10.28 6.78
N PHE A 430 17.59 -11.40 7.45
CA PHE A 430 18.85 -11.85 8.08
C PHE A 430 19.67 -12.79 7.22
N MET A 431 19.07 -13.49 6.26
CA MET A 431 19.86 -14.26 5.31
C MET A 431 20.63 -13.31 4.39
N PRO A 432 21.96 -13.26 4.48
CA PRO A 432 22.75 -12.67 3.42
C PRO A 432 22.47 -13.46 2.15
N THR A 433 22.19 -12.78 1.08
CA THR A 433 22.04 -13.27 -0.29
C THR A 433 22.65 -14.65 -0.51
N LEU A 434 21.83 -15.71 -0.51
CA LEU A 434 22.05 -16.85 -1.35
C LEU A 434 21.53 -16.52 -2.75
#